data_64fc4981190b029e7b06f998ca498320
#
_entry.id   64fc4981190b029e7b06f998ca498320
#
_cell.length_a   1.000
_cell.length_b   1.000
_cell.length_c   1.000
_cell.angle_alpha   90.00
_cell.angle_beta   90.00
_cell.angle_gamma   90.00
#
_symmetry.space_group_name_H-M   'P 1'
#
loop_
_entity.id
_entity.type
_entity.pdbx_description
1 polymer ?
#
loop_
_entity_poly.entity_id
_entity_poly.type
_entity_poly.pdbx_seq_one_letter_code
_entity_poly.pdbx_strand_id
1 'polypeptide(L)'
;MLLFAGWVATESWPRWRRAALFTAGLTLVYLGHVFAGAAYCIAVAGLEIGRAVRAGFRPRRTVMLDWLAAASQSLPVIFLAARFNLHEVVPGASVTFYGDGLAKLRALLSPAIFPGAGGASLAAVAAALLLWLYLWRSRHLVLSPVIWPAALAVTVVAALVPYTLFGLPYIDLRLPLVACILFIGCASLSRPLAASREIFLVTVLLCLVVAKSAGAASILRAMAPQVASIRRMVAAMPPGQRLLVLDIDDAKAPLRVAPSSMTLNMPMVALIDRDAFTPILFTGMNIVHARPAMALSSAPGTPPIGLAQLQEGLTRTDQPGAPAFFSIGARVYWYGWPKKFDYVLIMHFGDPTPGLPAILHRVASSPIADLYRIDPV
;
A
#
# COMPACT_ATOMS: atom_id res chain seq x y z
N MET A 1 7.54 12.39 -5.58
CA MET A 1 7.39 13.85 -5.47
C MET A 1 8.63 14.62 -5.95
N LEU A 2 9.86 14.29 -5.54
CA LEU A 2 11.08 14.98 -6.02
C LEU A 2 11.21 14.94 -7.55
N LEU A 3 10.92 13.79 -8.18
CA LEU A 3 10.96 13.67 -9.64
C LEU A 3 9.97 14.63 -10.31
N PHE A 4 8.75 14.76 -9.78
CA PHE A 4 7.76 15.71 -10.29
C PHE A 4 8.19 17.17 -10.11
N ALA A 5 8.71 17.53 -8.95
CA ALA A 5 9.26 18.86 -8.71
C ALA A 5 10.41 19.19 -9.67
N GLY A 6 11.30 18.22 -9.91
CA GLY A 6 12.35 18.34 -10.92
C GLY A 6 11.81 18.57 -12.33
N TRP A 7 10.74 17.84 -12.72
CA TRP A 7 10.09 18.04 -14.02
C TRP A 7 9.55 19.47 -14.18
N VAL A 8 8.94 20.02 -13.13
CA VAL A 8 8.48 21.42 -13.12
C VAL A 8 9.65 22.39 -13.18
N ALA A 9 10.66 22.19 -12.35
CA ALA A 9 11.82 23.11 -12.23
C ALA A 9 12.67 23.19 -13.52
N THR A 10 12.67 22.13 -14.32
CA THR A 10 13.44 22.06 -15.57
C THR A 10 12.66 22.45 -16.81
N GLU A 11 11.56 23.22 -16.67
CA GLU A 11 10.71 23.64 -17.79
C GLU A 11 11.47 24.36 -18.91
N SER A 12 12.50 25.15 -18.56
CA SER A 12 13.36 25.87 -19.51
C SER A 12 14.38 24.98 -20.23
N TRP A 13 14.56 23.75 -19.83
CA TRP A 13 15.54 22.86 -20.44
C TRP A 13 15.08 22.36 -21.82
N PRO A 14 16.02 21.99 -22.71
CA PRO A 14 15.69 21.32 -23.98
C PRO A 14 14.87 20.05 -23.71
N ARG A 15 13.76 19.87 -24.48
CA ARG A 15 12.80 18.77 -24.31
C ARG A 15 13.46 17.40 -24.25
N TRP A 16 14.44 17.16 -25.12
CA TRP A 16 15.12 15.87 -25.18
C TRP A 16 15.92 15.57 -23.92
N ARG A 17 16.59 16.59 -23.30
CA ARG A 17 17.32 16.40 -22.04
C ARG A 17 16.36 16.10 -20.89
N ARG A 18 15.26 16.84 -20.83
CA ARG A 18 14.20 16.56 -19.87
C ARG A 18 13.66 15.15 -20.05
N ALA A 19 13.22 14.78 -21.27
CA ALA A 19 12.71 13.45 -21.56
C ALA A 19 13.69 12.36 -21.12
N ALA A 20 14.96 12.45 -21.53
CA ALA A 20 15.97 11.45 -21.19
C ALA A 20 16.19 11.30 -19.68
N LEU A 21 16.40 12.42 -18.96
CA LEU A 21 16.63 12.41 -17.51
C LEU A 21 15.44 11.81 -16.77
N PHE A 22 14.23 12.28 -17.08
CA PHE A 22 13.03 11.86 -16.35
C PHE A 22 12.53 10.48 -16.78
N THR A 23 12.87 10.00 -17.97
CA THR A 23 12.70 8.58 -18.35
C THR A 23 13.53 7.67 -17.45
N ALA A 24 14.83 7.97 -17.28
CA ALA A 24 15.68 7.21 -16.37
C ALA A 24 15.17 7.27 -14.92
N GLY A 25 14.83 8.47 -14.45
CA GLY A 25 14.26 8.67 -13.10
C GLY A 25 12.95 7.92 -12.89
N LEU A 26 12.03 7.96 -13.84
CA LEU A 26 10.76 7.24 -13.75
C LEU A 26 10.97 5.72 -13.76
N THR A 27 11.89 5.23 -14.58
CA THR A 27 12.23 3.80 -14.61
C THR A 27 12.75 3.32 -13.25
N LEU A 28 13.65 4.08 -12.62
CA LEU A 28 14.15 3.78 -11.28
C LEU A 28 13.03 3.82 -10.22
N VAL A 29 12.17 4.83 -10.27
CA VAL A 29 11.01 4.93 -9.37
C VAL A 29 10.05 3.77 -9.56
N TYR A 30 9.79 3.36 -10.81
CA TYR A 30 8.94 2.23 -11.14
C TYR A 30 9.51 0.91 -10.61
N LEU A 31 10.82 0.67 -10.79
CA LEU A 31 11.49 -0.52 -10.26
C LEU A 31 11.47 -0.55 -8.72
N GLY A 32 11.58 0.60 -8.08
CA GLY A 32 11.44 0.70 -6.62
C GLY A 32 10.00 0.57 -6.13
N HIS A 33 9.04 1.16 -6.86
CA HIS A 33 7.64 1.16 -6.46
C HIS A 33 6.69 1.55 -7.60
N VAL A 34 6.01 0.58 -8.15
CA VAL A 34 5.09 0.70 -9.29
C VAL A 34 4.08 1.85 -9.14
N PHE A 35 3.45 1.99 -7.96
CA PHE A 35 2.47 3.05 -7.71
C PHE A 35 3.07 4.45 -7.63
N ALA A 36 4.32 4.57 -7.20
CA ALA A 36 5.02 5.87 -7.22
C ALA A 36 5.28 6.32 -8.66
N GLY A 37 5.62 5.39 -9.55
CA GLY A 37 5.72 5.64 -10.99
C GLY A 37 4.39 6.05 -11.60
N ALA A 38 3.31 5.32 -11.31
CA ALA A 38 1.96 5.65 -11.78
C ALA A 38 1.50 7.03 -11.30
N ALA A 39 1.67 7.34 -10.01
CA ALA A 39 1.32 8.64 -9.44
C ALA A 39 2.09 9.79 -10.09
N TYR A 40 3.37 9.58 -10.41
CA TYR A 40 4.18 10.53 -11.15
C TYR A 40 3.59 10.77 -12.56
N CYS A 41 3.29 9.71 -13.31
CA CYS A 41 2.70 9.82 -14.65
C CYS A 41 1.36 10.59 -14.62
N ILE A 42 0.48 10.29 -13.66
CA ILE A 42 -0.80 11.00 -13.48
C ILE A 42 -0.57 12.49 -13.19
N ALA A 43 0.38 12.81 -12.30
CA ALA A 43 0.70 14.18 -11.95
C ALA A 43 1.26 14.96 -13.15
N VAL A 44 2.18 14.37 -13.92
CA VAL A 44 2.73 14.98 -15.14
C VAL A 44 1.64 15.17 -16.19
N ALA A 45 0.78 14.17 -16.41
CA ALA A 45 -0.36 14.30 -17.34
C ALA A 45 -1.30 15.46 -16.93
N GLY A 46 -1.65 15.53 -15.65
CA GLY A 46 -2.47 16.64 -15.12
C GLY A 46 -1.82 18.00 -15.29
N LEU A 47 -0.49 18.10 -15.09
CA LEU A 47 0.27 19.33 -15.34
C LEU A 47 0.20 19.76 -16.81
N GLU A 48 0.46 18.83 -17.73
CA GLU A 48 0.45 19.13 -19.16
C GLU A 48 -0.97 19.44 -19.68
N ILE A 49 -2.01 18.79 -19.17
CA ILE A 49 -3.41 19.14 -19.42
C ILE A 49 -3.66 20.58 -18.93
N GLY A 50 -3.26 20.94 -17.72
CA GLY A 50 -3.39 22.30 -17.21
C GLY A 50 -2.69 23.35 -18.07
N ARG A 51 -1.52 23.03 -18.62
CA ARG A 51 -0.81 23.87 -19.59
C ARG A 51 -1.58 24.05 -20.88
N ALA A 52 -2.15 22.97 -21.42
CA ALA A 52 -2.94 22.99 -22.65
C ALA A 52 -4.24 23.80 -22.48
N VAL A 53 -4.95 23.62 -21.36
CA VAL A 53 -6.16 24.40 -21.02
C VAL A 53 -5.83 25.90 -21.01
N ARG A 54 -4.76 26.33 -20.39
CA ARG A 54 -4.34 27.73 -20.36
C ARG A 54 -3.91 28.26 -21.72
N ALA A 55 -3.35 27.41 -22.56
CA ALA A 55 -3.04 27.76 -23.96
C ALA A 55 -4.28 27.82 -24.87
N GLY A 56 -5.49 27.58 -24.31
CA GLY A 56 -6.77 27.58 -25.04
C GLY A 56 -6.97 26.40 -25.95
N PHE A 57 -6.38 25.23 -25.62
CA PHE A 57 -6.39 24.01 -26.43
C PHE A 57 -5.99 24.19 -27.90
N ARG A 58 -5.40 25.33 -28.23
CA ARG A 58 -4.90 25.52 -29.62
C ARG A 58 -3.72 24.57 -29.83
N PRO A 59 -3.78 23.71 -30.87
CA PRO A 59 -2.70 22.76 -31.16
C PRO A 59 -1.47 23.49 -31.68
N ARG A 60 -0.73 24.11 -30.76
CA ARG A 60 0.58 24.66 -31.08
C ARG A 60 1.55 23.49 -31.15
N ARG A 61 2.36 23.44 -32.17
CA ARG A 61 3.42 22.43 -32.34
C ARG A 61 4.25 22.25 -31.05
N THR A 62 4.47 23.34 -30.33
CA THR A 62 5.18 23.33 -29.05
C THR A 62 4.46 22.49 -27.97
N VAL A 63 3.15 22.65 -27.82
CA VAL A 63 2.34 21.90 -26.83
C VAL A 63 2.35 20.42 -27.18
N MET A 64 2.21 20.05 -28.44
CA MET A 64 2.29 18.65 -28.87
C MET A 64 3.66 18.03 -28.57
N LEU A 65 4.74 18.77 -28.81
CA LEU A 65 6.10 18.29 -28.52
C LEU A 65 6.35 18.14 -27.01
N ASP A 66 5.75 19.01 -26.18
CA ASP A 66 5.82 18.88 -24.71
C ASP A 66 5.05 17.64 -24.23
N TRP A 67 3.88 17.38 -24.80
CA TRP A 67 3.11 16.16 -24.53
C TRP A 67 3.85 14.89 -24.96
N LEU A 68 4.47 14.90 -26.14
CA LEU A 68 5.29 13.78 -26.62
C LEU A 68 6.50 13.55 -25.71
N ALA A 69 7.18 14.61 -25.27
CA ALA A 69 8.28 14.50 -24.31
C ALA A 69 7.80 13.98 -22.93
N ALA A 70 6.63 14.38 -22.47
CA ALA A 70 6.02 13.85 -21.26
C ALA A 70 5.61 12.38 -21.40
N ALA A 71 4.98 12.01 -22.50
CA ALA A 71 4.53 10.65 -22.77
C ALA A 71 5.69 9.67 -22.99
N SER A 72 6.78 10.12 -23.65
CA SER A 72 7.94 9.26 -23.95
C SER A 72 8.62 8.72 -22.70
N GLN A 73 8.50 9.41 -21.56
CA GLN A 73 9.05 8.94 -20.28
C GLN A 73 8.41 7.62 -19.83
N SER A 74 7.14 7.39 -20.14
CA SER A 74 6.42 6.18 -19.74
C SER A 74 6.72 4.96 -20.62
N LEU A 75 7.33 5.12 -21.79
CA LEU A 75 7.58 4.03 -22.71
C LEU A 75 8.40 2.87 -22.11
N PRO A 76 9.55 3.09 -21.45
CA PRO A 76 10.29 2.00 -20.82
C PRO A 76 9.49 1.33 -19.69
N VAL A 77 8.69 2.11 -18.94
CA VAL A 77 7.84 1.57 -17.87
C VAL A 77 6.73 0.71 -18.46
N ILE A 78 6.08 1.15 -19.53
CA ILE A 78 5.07 0.36 -20.25
C ILE A 78 5.69 -0.92 -20.80
N PHE A 79 6.87 -0.82 -21.42
CA PHE A 79 7.60 -1.99 -21.90
C PHE A 79 7.93 -2.98 -20.80
N LEU A 80 8.46 -2.50 -19.66
CA LEU A 80 8.76 -3.34 -18.50
C LEU A 80 7.48 -3.96 -17.92
N ALA A 81 6.42 -3.17 -17.76
CA ALA A 81 5.13 -3.67 -17.31
C ALA A 81 4.58 -4.74 -18.24
N ALA A 82 4.61 -4.52 -19.55
CA ALA A 82 4.17 -5.50 -20.53
C ALA A 82 5.03 -6.77 -20.49
N ARG A 83 6.35 -6.64 -20.35
CA ARG A 83 7.28 -7.78 -20.35
C ARG A 83 7.16 -8.64 -19.09
N PHE A 84 6.96 -8.00 -17.91
CA PHE A 84 6.93 -8.72 -16.63
C PHE A 84 5.53 -9.10 -16.18
N ASN A 85 4.49 -8.32 -16.51
CA ASN A 85 3.13 -8.57 -16.01
C ASN A 85 2.25 -9.39 -16.97
N LEU A 86 2.48 -9.31 -18.29
CA LEU A 86 1.62 -10.02 -19.26
C LEU A 86 1.82 -11.55 -19.26
N HIS A 87 2.96 -12.04 -18.79
CA HIS A 87 3.20 -13.49 -18.70
C HIS A 87 2.65 -14.13 -17.42
N GLU A 88 2.36 -13.34 -16.39
CA GLU A 88 1.87 -13.82 -15.10
C GLU A 88 0.36 -13.57 -14.88
N VAL A 89 -0.29 -12.80 -15.76
CA VAL A 89 -1.74 -12.58 -15.67
C VAL A 89 -2.46 -13.81 -16.17
N VAL A 90 -2.85 -14.67 -15.25
CA VAL A 90 -3.74 -15.80 -15.55
C VAL A 90 -5.09 -15.26 -16.02
N PRO A 91 -5.63 -15.75 -17.16
CA PRO A 91 -6.96 -15.38 -17.61
C PRO A 91 -8.01 -15.65 -16.50
N GLY A 92 -8.77 -14.64 -16.14
CA GLY A 92 -9.73 -14.68 -15.02
C GLY A 92 -9.26 -14.01 -13.71
N ALA A 93 -8.05 -13.49 -13.68
CA ALA A 93 -7.36 -12.98 -12.51
C ALA A 93 -7.66 -11.53 -12.11
N SER A 94 -8.45 -10.80 -12.82
CA SER A 94 -8.70 -9.40 -12.52
C SER A 94 -9.91 -9.21 -11.61
N VAL A 95 -9.80 -9.56 -10.34
CA VAL A 95 -10.78 -9.09 -9.36
C VAL A 95 -10.58 -7.60 -9.17
N THR A 96 -11.44 -6.81 -9.80
CA THR A 96 -11.55 -5.38 -9.56
C THR A 96 -12.64 -5.17 -8.53
N PHE A 97 -12.26 -4.65 -7.34
CA PHE A 97 -13.20 -4.39 -6.27
C PHE A 97 -13.17 -2.91 -5.89
N TYR A 98 -14.32 -2.25 -5.96
CA TYR A 98 -14.40 -0.80 -5.70
C TYR A 98 -14.66 -0.44 -4.22
N GLY A 99 -15.16 -1.36 -3.42
CA GLY A 99 -15.62 -1.05 -2.08
C GLY A 99 -16.95 -0.26 -2.08
N ASP A 100 -17.44 0.08 -0.90
CA ASP A 100 -18.60 0.98 -0.75
C ASP A 100 -18.15 2.46 -0.80
N GLY A 101 -19.15 3.37 -0.98
CA GLY A 101 -18.87 4.83 -1.06
C GLY A 101 -18.25 5.39 0.23
N LEU A 102 -18.58 4.82 1.39
CA LEU A 102 -18.01 5.24 2.67
C LEU A 102 -16.55 4.82 2.81
N ALA A 103 -16.20 3.60 2.35
CA ALA A 103 -14.82 3.14 2.28
C ALA A 103 -13.99 4.05 1.37
N LYS A 104 -14.55 4.48 0.22
CA LYS A 104 -13.90 5.44 -0.68
C LYS A 104 -13.66 6.80 -0.02
N LEU A 105 -14.66 7.33 0.66
CA LEU A 105 -14.50 8.60 1.39
C LEU A 105 -13.42 8.48 2.48
N ARG A 106 -13.42 7.39 3.23
CA ARG A 106 -12.36 7.12 4.22
C ARG A 106 -10.98 7.01 3.58
N ALA A 107 -10.88 6.36 2.42
CA ALA A 107 -9.64 6.27 1.66
C ALA A 107 -9.12 7.65 1.25
N LEU A 108 -9.98 8.52 0.70
CA LEU A 108 -9.63 9.88 0.33
C LEU A 108 -9.19 10.74 1.52
N LEU A 109 -9.80 10.52 2.69
CA LEU A 109 -9.45 11.23 3.93
C LEU A 109 -8.29 10.59 4.70
N SER A 110 -7.80 9.42 4.27
CA SER A 110 -6.77 8.65 4.98
C SER A 110 -5.48 9.43 5.30
N PRO A 111 -5.00 10.38 4.49
CA PRO A 111 -3.84 11.18 4.86
C PRO A 111 -4.05 12.06 6.09
N ALA A 112 -5.28 12.45 6.35
CA ALA A 112 -5.64 13.31 7.48
C ALA A 112 -6.19 12.52 8.69
N ILE A 113 -6.65 11.28 8.48
CA ILE A 113 -7.18 10.44 9.57
C ILE A 113 -6.01 9.86 10.39
N PHE A 114 -6.16 9.94 11.72
CA PHE A 114 -5.21 9.33 12.66
C PHE A 114 -5.71 7.92 12.97
N PRO A 115 -4.92 6.87 12.71
CA PRO A 115 -5.30 5.52 13.10
C PRO A 115 -5.55 5.45 14.61
N GLY A 116 -6.66 4.84 15.01
CA GLY A 116 -7.00 4.63 16.43
C GLY A 116 -7.51 5.86 17.21
N ALA A 117 -7.51 7.06 16.62
CA ALA A 117 -7.83 8.29 17.34
C ALA A 117 -9.29 8.77 17.18
N GLY A 118 -10.19 7.99 16.56
CA GLY A 118 -11.63 8.25 16.50
C GLY A 118 -12.02 9.72 16.27
N GLY A 119 -12.67 10.33 17.27
CA GLY A 119 -13.13 11.72 17.20
C GLY A 119 -12.01 12.77 17.07
N ALA A 120 -10.82 12.52 17.63
CA ALA A 120 -9.68 13.44 17.51
C ALA A 120 -9.18 13.53 16.04
N SER A 121 -9.26 12.43 15.27
CA SER A 121 -8.95 12.46 13.85
C SER A 121 -9.92 13.33 13.05
N LEU A 122 -11.21 13.20 13.34
CA LEU A 122 -12.24 14.02 12.68
C LEU A 122 -12.06 15.50 13.03
N ALA A 123 -11.76 15.83 14.29
CA ALA A 123 -11.49 17.18 14.72
C ALA A 123 -10.26 17.78 14.00
N ALA A 124 -9.19 16.99 13.85
CA ALA A 124 -7.99 17.43 13.13
C ALA A 124 -8.27 17.67 11.62
N VAL A 125 -9.05 16.79 10.98
CA VAL A 125 -9.49 16.97 9.59
C VAL A 125 -10.33 18.22 9.47
N ALA A 126 -11.32 18.41 10.36
CA ALA A 126 -12.17 19.59 10.36
C ALA A 126 -11.35 20.87 10.56
N ALA A 127 -10.41 20.87 11.50
CA ALA A 127 -9.52 22.02 11.73
C ALA A 127 -8.67 22.35 10.49
N ALA A 128 -8.10 21.34 9.85
CA ALA A 128 -7.30 21.52 8.62
C ALA A 128 -8.17 22.09 7.47
N LEU A 129 -9.37 21.55 7.28
CA LEU A 129 -10.32 22.05 6.26
C LEU A 129 -10.79 23.49 6.55
N LEU A 130 -11.10 23.81 7.81
CA LEU A 130 -11.50 25.16 8.21
C LEU A 130 -10.36 26.16 8.01
N LEU A 131 -9.12 25.77 8.37
CA LEU A 131 -7.94 26.58 8.12
C LEU A 131 -7.72 26.83 6.62
N TRP A 132 -7.83 25.76 5.82
CA TRP A 132 -7.73 25.86 4.36
C TRP A 132 -8.81 26.79 3.79
N LEU A 133 -10.07 26.61 4.20
CA LEU A 133 -11.20 27.44 3.76
C LEU A 133 -11.02 28.90 4.19
N TYR A 134 -10.57 29.15 5.41
CA TYR A 134 -10.26 30.50 5.91
C TYR A 134 -9.19 31.18 5.06
N LEU A 135 -8.06 30.50 4.81
CA LEU A 135 -6.96 31.04 4.00
C LEU A 135 -7.41 31.30 2.55
N TRP A 136 -8.24 30.43 2.00
CA TRP A 136 -8.78 30.60 0.65
C TRP A 136 -9.77 31.78 0.58
N ARG A 137 -10.74 31.81 1.50
CA ARG A 137 -11.74 32.89 1.54
C ARG A 137 -11.11 34.26 1.81
N SER A 138 -10.11 34.34 2.63
CA SER A 138 -9.36 35.55 2.92
C SER A 138 -8.40 35.97 1.79
N ARG A 139 -8.36 35.23 0.68
CA ARG A 139 -7.46 35.42 -0.47
C ARG A 139 -5.97 35.44 -0.11
N HIS A 140 -5.63 34.92 1.04
CA HIS A 140 -4.21 34.71 1.40
C HIS A 140 -3.60 33.51 0.68
N LEU A 141 -4.43 32.51 0.34
CA LEU A 141 -3.98 31.32 -0.38
C LEU A 141 -4.23 31.47 -1.87
N VAL A 142 -3.19 31.29 -2.66
CA VAL A 142 -3.26 31.22 -4.12
C VAL A 142 -2.73 29.86 -4.55
N LEU A 143 -3.52 29.15 -5.35
CA LEU A 143 -3.07 27.90 -5.96
C LEU A 143 -2.28 28.21 -7.24
N SER A 144 -1.10 27.63 -7.35
CA SER A 144 -0.32 27.72 -8.59
C SER A 144 -1.16 27.21 -9.77
N PRO A 145 -1.47 28.09 -10.75
CA PRO A 145 -2.29 27.66 -11.90
C PRO A 145 -1.58 26.63 -12.77
N VAL A 146 -0.30 26.38 -12.54
CA VAL A 146 0.52 25.37 -13.23
C VAL A 146 0.39 24.01 -12.57
N ILE A 147 0.44 23.96 -11.24
CA ILE A 147 0.60 22.70 -10.48
C ILE A 147 -0.75 22.15 -9.99
N TRP A 148 -1.74 23.04 -9.66
CA TRP A 148 -3.01 22.55 -9.13
C TRP A 148 -3.75 21.56 -10.05
N PRO A 149 -3.64 21.61 -11.42
CA PRO A 149 -4.26 20.59 -12.27
C PRO A 149 -3.67 19.20 -12.06
N ALA A 150 -2.37 19.11 -11.70
CA ALA A 150 -1.75 17.83 -11.33
C ALA A 150 -2.37 17.28 -10.04
N ALA A 151 -2.56 18.14 -9.02
CA ALA A 151 -3.21 17.73 -7.77
C ALA A 151 -4.66 17.26 -8.02
N LEU A 152 -5.40 17.98 -8.85
CA LEU A 152 -6.76 17.62 -9.24
C LEU A 152 -6.79 16.28 -9.99
N ALA A 153 -5.91 16.07 -10.96
CA ALA A 153 -5.83 14.83 -11.73
C ALA A 153 -5.58 13.61 -10.81
N VAL A 154 -4.62 13.72 -9.88
CA VAL A 154 -4.35 12.65 -8.92
C VAL A 154 -5.56 12.42 -7.99
N THR A 155 -6.25 13.47 -7.57
CA THR A 155 -7.46 13.35 -6.73
C THR A 155 -8.60 12.65 -7.46
N VAL A 156 -8.84 13.03 -8.72
CA VAL A 156 -9.87 12.40 -9.56
C VAL A 156 -9.56 10.91 -9.76
N VAL A 157 -8.30 10.59 -10.08
CA VAL A 157 -7.89 9.19 -10.22
C VAL A 157 -8.02 8.45 -8.89
N ALA A 158 -7.63 9.05 -7.76
CA ALA A 158 -7.82 8.45 -6.43
C ALA A 158 -9.27 8.13 -6.11
N ALA A 159 -10.21 9.01 -6.53
CA ALA A 159 -11.64 8.79 -6.34
C ALA A 159 -12.20 7.69 -7.26
N LEU A 160 -11.67 7.55 -8.46
CA LEU A 160 -12.16 6.61 -9.48
C LEU A 160 -11.49 5.25 -9.44
N VAL A 161 -10.24 5.17 -8.96
CA VAL A 161 -9.49 3.90 -8.96
C VAL A 161 -10.12 2.91 -7.98
N PRO A 162 -10.24 1.61 -8.33
CA PRO A 162 -10.76 0.60 -7.41
C PRO A 162 -9.82 0.40 -6.21
N TYR A 163 -10.39 -0.14 -5.12
CA TYR A 163 -9.62 -0.57 -3.95
C TYR A 163 -8.61 -1.67 -4.31
N THR A 164 -9.05 -2.63 -5.11
CA THR A 164 -8.21 -3.70 -5.66
C THR A 164 -8.20 -3.61 -7.17
N LEU A 165 -7.03 -3.57 -7.78
CA LEU A 165 -6.82 -3.58 -9.22
C LEU A 165 -5.75 -4.62 -9.57
N PHE A 166 -6.04 -5.52 -10.50
CA PHE A 166 -5.15 -6.63 -10.86
C PHE A 166 -4.67 -7.46 -9.67
N GLY A 167 -5.57 -7.70 -8.69
CA GLY A 167 -5.24 -8.41 -7.47
C GLY A 167 -4.40 -7.63 -6.43
N LEU A 168 -3.99 -6.40 -6.73
CA LEU A 168 -3.24 -5.54 -5.81
C LEU A 168 -4.20 -4.71 -4.96
N PRO A 169 -4.23 -4.90 -3.63
CA PRO A 169 -5.11 -4.15 -2.74
C PRO A 169 -4.53 -2.77 -2.38
N TYR A 170 -5.36 -1.92 -1.81
CA TYR A 170 -5.00 -0.62 -1.22
C TYR A 170 -4.50 0.43 -2.22
N ILE A 171 -4.89 0.36 -3.49
CA ILE A 171 -4.47 1.32 -4.51
C ILE A 171 -5.03 2.71 -4.20
N ASP A 172 -6.30 2.74 -3.81
CA ASP A 172 -7.02 3.95 -3.48
C ASP A 172 -6.54 4.64 -2.19
N LEU A 173 -5.81 3.95 -1.31
CA LEU A 173 -5.21 4.53 -0.10
C LEU A 173 -3.89 5.26 -0.36
N ARG A 174 -3.21 4.97 -1.46
CA ARG A 174 -1.86 5.50 -1.76
C ARG A 174 -1.92 6.83 -2.49
N LEU A 175 -2.86 6.99 -3.43
CA LEU A 175 -2.99 8.20 -4.23
C LEU A 175 -3.45 9.44 -3.45
N PRO A 176 -4.34 9.37 -2.45
CA PRO A 176 -4.75 10.52 -1.65
C PRO A 176 -3.58 11.22 -0.94
N LEU A 177 -2.60 10.46 -0.45
CA LEU A 177 -1.39 11.06 0.13
C LEU A 177 -0.62 11.90 -0.89
N VAL A 178 -0.49 11.37 -2.11
CA VAL A 178 0.17 12.10 -3.21
C VAL A 178 -0.61 13.36 -3.58
N ALA A 179 -1.95 13.27 -3.66
CA ALA A 179 -2.82 14.41 -3.92
C ALA A 179 -2.66 15.50 -2.85
N CYS A 180 -2.67 15.13 -1.56
CA CYS A 180 -2.45 16.07 -0.46
C CYS A 180 -1.09 16.78 -0.56
N ILE A 181 -0.01 16.04 -0.83
CA ILE A 181 1.33 16.61 -1.00
C ILE A 181 1.34 17.60 -2.19
N LEU A 182 0.68 17.26 -3.30
CA LEU A 182 0.57 18.15 -4.46
C LEU A 182 -0.28 19.40 -4.14
N PHE A 183 -1.40 19.27 -3.42
CA PHE A 183 -2.19 20.43 -3.00
C PHE A 183 -1.41 21.36 -2.08
N ILE A 184 -0.63 20.83 -1.14
CA ILE A 184 0.26 21.63 -0.30
C ILE A 184 1.34 22.29 -1.16
N GLY A 185 1.96 21.53 -2.09
CA GLY A 185 3.02 22.05 -2.95
C GLY A 185 2.56 23.06 -4.01
N CYS A 186 1.27 23.09 -4.36
CA CYS A 186 0.72 24.09 -5.27
C CYS A 186 0.20 25.35 -4.56
N ALA A 187 0.13 25.32 -3.24
CA ALA A 187 -0.36 26.44 -2.44
C ALA A 187 0.78 27.44 -2.15
N SER A 188 0.50 28.72 -2.35
CA SER A 188 1.40 29.81 -1.97
C SER A 188 0.62 30.92 -1.28
N LEU A 189 1.29 31.70 -0.46
CA LEU A 189 0.69 32.89 0.14
C LEU A 189 0.80 34.04 -0.84
N SER A 190 -0.33 34.67 -1.15
CA SER A 190 -0.41 35.85 -2.06
C SER A 190 0.22 37.09 -1.46
N ARG A 191 0.26 37.17 -0.15
CA ARG A 191 0.83 38.30 0.62
C ARG A 191 1.51 37.74 1.87
N PRO A 192 2.58 38.37 2.33
CA PRO A 192 3.17 38.02 3.62
C PRO A 192 2.11 38.17 4.71
N LEU A 193 2.00 37.18 5.57
CA LEU A 193 1.14 37.25 6.75
C LEU A 193 1.80 38.20 7.78
N ALA A 194 0.99 38.87 8.60
CA ALA A 194 1.52 39.48 9.80
C ALA A 194 2.23 38.41 10.65
N ALA A 195 3.37 38.76 11.25
CA ALA A 195 4.21 37.81 11.98
C ALA A 195 3.43 36.96 13.01
N SER A 196 2.46 37.56 13.69
CA SER A 196 1.61 36.83 14.63
C SER A 196 0.75 35.74 13.98
N ARG A 197 0.24 35.97 12.76
CA ARG A 197 -0.56 35.01 11.99
C ARG A 197 0.33 33.91 11.40
N GLU A 198 1.53 34.27 10.97
CA GLU A 198 2.50 33.29 10.49
C GLU A 198 2.92 32.36 11.60
N ILE A 199 3.28 32.88 12.77
CA ILE A 199 3.60 32.09 13.96
C ILE A 199 2.42 31.20 14.34
N PHE A 200 1.19 31.73 14.38
CA PHE A 200 0.01 30.94 14.66
C PHE A 200 -0.18 29.78 13.67
N LEU A 201 -0.07 30.06 12.37
CA LEU A 201 -0.21 29.03 11.32
C LEU A 201 0.86 27.93 11.47
N VAL A 202 2.13 28.33 11.63
CA VAL A 202 3.25 27.38 11.82
C VAL A 202 3.01 26.55 13.09
N THR A 203 2.58 27.18 14.18
CA THR A 203 2.28 26.46 15.43
C THR A 203 1.16 25.45 15.24
N VAL A 204 0.05 25.81 14.58
CA VAL A 204 -1.05 24.89 14.31
C VAL A 204 -0.59 23.71 13.43
N LEU A 205 0.16 23.96 12.37
CA LEU A 205 0.69 22.90 11.52
C LEU A 205 1.66 21.99 12.28
N LEU A 206 2.54 22.54 13.10
CA LEU A 206 3.45 21.79 13.95
C LEU A 206 2.68 20.94 14.97
N CYS A 207 1.67 21.48 15.64
CA CYS A 207 0.80 20.74 16.54
C CYS A 207 0.09 19.57 15.83
N LEU A 208 -0.39 19.77 14.60
CA LEU A 208 -1.00 18.68 13.81
C LEU A 208 0.00 17.57 13.48
N VAL A 209 1.22 17.94 13.08
CA VAL A 209 2.30 16.96 12.81
C VAL A 209 2.68 16.20 14.08
N VAL A 210 2.86 16.89 15.19
CA VAL A 210 3.19 16.29 16.49
C VAL A 210 2.06 15.37 16.96
N ALA A 211 0.80 15.81 16.87
CA ALA A 211 -0.36 15.00 17.25
C ALA A 211 -0.46 13.71 16.40
N LYS A 212 -0.23 13.84 15.08
CA LYS A 212 -0.21 12.68 14.17
C LYS A 212 0.91 11.72 14.51
N SER A 213 2.11 12.23 14.73
CA SER A 213 3.28 11.43 15.11
C SER A 213 3.09 10.74 16.45
N ALA A 214 2.54 11.44 17.45
CA ALA A 214 2.20 10.89 18.76
C ALA A 214 1.13 9.78 18.65
N GLY A 215 0.10 9.98 17.83
CA GLY A 215 -0.91 8.96 17.53
C GLY A 215 -0.29 7.70 16.90
N ALA A 216 0.56 7.85 15.89
CA ALA A 216 1.28 6.72 15.29
C ALA A 216 2.20 6.02 16.30
N ALA A 217 2.94 6.79 17.12
CA ALA A 217 3.81 6.25 18.14
C ALA A 217 3.03 5.49 19.22
N SER A 218 1.83 5.96 19.61
CA SER A 218 0.99 5.26 20.59
C SER A 218 0.54 3.88 20.07
N ILE A 219 0.18 3.78 18.80
CA ILE A 219 -0.18 2.52 18.14
C ILE A 219 1.02 1.57 18.12
N LEU A 220 2.19 2.05 17.68
CA LEU A 220 3.39 1.24 17.62
C LEU A 220 3.80 0.74 19.02
N ARG A 221 3.66 1.58 20.06
CA ARG A 221 3.91 1.17 21.44
C ARG A 221 2.93 0.11 21.92
N ALA A 222 1.65 0.23 21.58
CA ALA A 222 0.64 -0.76 21.90
C ALA A 222 0.88 -2.11 21.18
N MET A 223 1.46 -2.08 19.98
CA MET A 223 1.81 -3.29 19.22
C MET A 223 3.14 -3.92 19.66
N ALA A 224 4.05 -3.14 20.22
CA ALA A 224 5.39 -3.61 20.57
C ALA A 224 5.40 -4.90 21.42
N PRO A 225 4.59 -5.05 22.50
CA PRO A 225 4.56 -6.28 23.29
C PRO A 225 4.01 -7.47 22.48
N GLN A 226 3.09 -7.25 21.55
CA GLN A 226 2.54 -8.29 20.68
C GLN A 226 3.59 -8.79 19.70
N VAL A 227 4.29 -7.88 19.03
CA VAL A 227 5.42 -8.20 18.15
C VAL A 227 6.53 -8.92 18.93
N ALA A 228 6.86 -8.46 20.14
CA ALA A 228 7.85 -9.12 21.01
C ALA A 228 7.40 -10.53 21.41
N SER A 229 6.10 -10.75 21.59
CA SER A 229 5.53 -12.08 21.86
C SER A 229 5.69 -13.01 20.68
N ILE A 230 5.36 -12.58 19.46
CA ILE A 230 5.56 -13.36 18.25
C ILE A 230 7.05 -13.67 18.04
N ARG A 231 7.95 -12.67 18.23
CA ARG A 231 9.40 -12.88 18.15
C ARG A 231 9.91 -13.98 19.07
N ARG A 232 9.44 -13.98 20.30
CA ARG A 232 9.82 -15.04 21.28
C ARG A 232 9.33 -16.41 20.82
N MET A 233 8.13 -16.52 20.26
CA MET A 233 7.60 -17.78 19.76
C MET A 233 8.38 -18.28 18.55
N VAL A 234 8.58 -17.44 17.53
CA VAL A 234 9.34 -17.84 16.35
C VAL A 234 10.81 -18.11 16.65
N ALA A 235 11.34 -17.61 17.78
CA ALA A 235 12.69 -17.94 18.25
C ALA A 235 12.86 -19.45 18.59
N ALA A 236 11.78 -20.15 18.91
CA ALA A 236 11.77 -21.59 19.13
C ALA A 236 11.86 -22.40 17.80
N MET A 237 11.71 -21.75 16.67
CA MET A 237 11.77 -22.36 15.34
C MET A 237 13.20 -22.28 14.78
N PRO A 238 13.75 -23.38 14.21
CA PRO A 238 15.03 -23.32 13.49
C PRO A 238 14.98 -22.36 12.30
N PRO A 239 16.11 -21.78 11.87
CA PRO A 239 16.15 -20.94 10.67
C PRO A 239 15.77 -21.70 9.38
N GLY A 240 15.24 -21.00 8.39
CA GLY A 240 14.95 -21.53 7.06
C GLY A 240 13.72 -22.42 6.97
N GLN A 241 12.90 -22.49 8.03
CA GLN A 241 11.68 -23.32 8.06
C GLN A 241 10.53 -22.68 7.30
N ARG A 242 9.54 -23.49 6.91
CA ARG A 242 8.32 -23.07 6.21
C ARG A 242 7.19 -22.92 7.22
N LEU A 243 6.68 -21.71 7.34
CA LEU A 243 5.67 -21.31 8.32
C LEU A 243 4.31 -21.07 7.65
N LEU A 244 3.32 -21.88 8.00
CA LEU A 244 1.91 -21.61 7.67
C LEU A 244 1.31 -20.70 8.75
N VAL A 245 0.59 -19.67 8.33
CA VAL A 245 -0.04 -18.72 9.25
C VAL A 245 -1.56 -18.84 9.16
N LEU A 246 -2.20 -19.02 10.33
CA LEU A 246 -3.63 -18.98 10.51
C LEU A 246 -4.05 -17.74 11.29
N ASP A 247 -5.20 -17.18 10.92
CA ASP A 247 -5.91 -16.17 11.71
C ASP A 247 -7.29 -16.69 12.04
N ILE A 248 -7.53 -16.97 13.34
CA ILE A 248 -8.80 -17.58 13.78
C ILE A 248 -9.83 -16.51 14.09
N ASP A 249 -9.42 -15.35 14.56
CA ASP A 249 -10.34 -14.29 14.96
C ASP A 249 -9.80 -12.88 14.68
N ASP A 250 -9.79 -12.54 13.40
CA ASP A 250 -9.48 -11.16 12.97
C ASP A 250 -10.45 -10.12 13.59
N ALA A 251 -11.65 -10.55 14.06
CA ALA A 251 -12.62 -9.66 14.69
C ALA A 251 -12.14 -9.08 16.01
N LYS A 252 -11.33 -9.81 16.76
CA LYS A 252 -10.79 -9.43 18.07
C LYS A 252 -9.39 -8.81 18.01
N ALA A 253 -8.78 -8.74 16.83
CA ALA A 253 -7.47 -8.10 16.69
C ALA A 253 -7.53 -6.66 17.23
N PRO A 254 -6.65 -6.28 18.21
CA PRO A 254 -6.78 -5.05 18.98
C PRO A 254 -6.59 -3.77 18.17
N LEU A 255 -6.10 -3.86 16.93
CA LEU A 255 -5.86 -2.73 16.05
C LEU A 255 -6.37 -3.01 14.64
N ARG A 256 -7.70 -2.92 14.48
CA ARG A 256 -8.30 -2.82 13.16
C ARG A 256 -8.10 -1.42 12.62
N VAL A 257 -7.08 -1.23 11.83
CA VAL A 257 -7.03 -0.11 10.89
C VAL A 257 -7.71 -0.61 9.63
N ALA A 258 -8.96 -0.16 9.42
CA ALA A 258 -9.71 -0.57 8.22
C ALA A 258 -8.88 -0.33 6.95
N PRO A 259 -8.89 -1.25 6.01
CA PRO A 259 -9.62 -2.50 5.92
C PRO A 259 -8.77 -3.76 6.22
N SER A 260 -7.57 -3.62 6.75
CA SER A 260 -6.72 -4.74 7.17
C SER A 260 -6.25 -4.54 8.60
N SER A 261 -6.22 -5.62 9.35
CA SER A 261 -5.57 -5.64 10.67
C SER A 261 -4.06 -5.40 10.51
N MET A 262 -3.48 -4.50 11.31
CA MET A 262 -2.02 -4.37 11.38
C MET A 262 -1.36 -5.67 11.89
N THR A 263 -2.13 -6.53 12.54
CA THR A 263 -1.70 -7.84 13.04
C THR A 263 -1.41 -8.83 11.92
N LEU A 264 -2.02 -8.65 10.73
CA LEU A 264 -1.81 -9.49 9.55
C LEU A 264 -0.33 -9.64 9.18
N ASN A 265 0.46 -8.59 9.38
CA ASN A 265 1.87 -8.59 9.03
C ASN A 265 2.81 -8.97 10.19
N MET A 266 2.30 -9.19 11.40
CA MET A 266 3.16 -9.58 12.53
C MET A 266 3.91 -10.90 12.30
N PRO A 267 3.33 -11.94 11.65
CA PRO A 267 4.05 -13.18 11.34
C PRO A 267 5.27 -13.00 10.44
N MET A 268 5.36 -11.87 9.70
CA MET A 268 6.53 -11.57 8.85
C MET A 268 7.83 -11.40 9.64
N VAL A 269 7.75 -11.23 10.94
CA VAL A 269 8.90 -11.26 11.85
C VAL A 269 9.67 -12.59 11.72
N ALA A 270 8.99 -13.70 11.42
CA ALA A 270 9.64 -14.99 11.21
C ALA A 270 10.60 -14.97 10.00
N LEU A 271 10.27 -14.24 8.93
CA LEU A 271 11.17 -14.05 7.80
C LEU A 271 12.42 -13.27 8.22
N ILE A 272 12.24 -12.18 8.99
CA ILE A 272 13.34 -11.30 9.38
C ILE A 272 14.27 -11.96 10.38
N ASP A 273 13.68 -12.62 11.39
CA ASP A 273 14.43 -13.14 12.55
C ASP A 273 14.93 -14.59 12.33
N ARG A 274 14.31 -15.35 11.42
CA ARG A 274 14.56 -16.78 11.22
C ARG A 274 14.73 -17.22 9.77
N ASP A 275 14.82 -16.30 8.83
CA ASP A 275 14.86 -16.65 7.39
C ASP A 275 13.74 -17.63 6.99
N ALA A 276 12.59 -17.54 7.67
CA ALA A 276 11.48 -18.46 7.48
C ALA A 276 10.69 -18.10 6.23
N PHE A 277 10.25 -19.09 5.48
CA PHE A 277 9.30 -18.87 4.40
C PHE A 277 7.87 -18.81 4.95
N THR A 278 7.07 -17.86 4.48
CA THR A 278 5.63 -17.81 4.72
C THR A 278 4.88 -17.45 3.43
N PRO A 279 3.72 -18.11 3.13
CA PRO A 279 3.00 -17.92 1.88
C PRO A 279 2.35 -16.53 1.72
N ILE A 280 2.20 -15.79 2.82
CA ILE A 280 1.61 -14.43 2.80
C ILE A 280 2.58 -13.35 2.30
N LEU A 281 3.81 -13.71 1.94
CA LEU A 281 4.76 -12.80 1.32
C LEU A 281 4.31 -12.39 -0.09
N PHE A 282 4.60 -11.15 -0.47
CA PHE A 282 4.42 -10.67 -1.84
C PHE A 282 5.48 -11.29 -2.77
N THR A 283 5.25 -12.56 -3.15
CA THR A 283 6.11 -13.28 -4.09
C THR A 283 5.42 -13.34 -5.46
N GLY A 284 6.18 -13.47 -6.54
CA GLY A 284 5.66 -13.73 -7.89
C GLY A 284 5.30 -12.51 -8.73
N MET A 285 4.79 -11.42 -8.16
CA MET A 285 4.46 -10.19 -8.89
C MET A 285 5.54 -9.10 -8.81
N ASN A 286 6.56 -9.33 -8.01
CA ASN A 286 7.61 -8.36 -7.73
C ASN A 286 8.98 -8.99 -7.93
N ILE A 287 10.00 -8.21 -7.65
CA ILE A 287 11.42 -8.60 -7.73
C ILE A 287 11.77 -9.79 -6.80
N VAL A 288 10.91 -10.06 -5.80
CA VAL A 288 11.11 -11.17 -4.86
C VAL A 288 10.44 -12.43 -5.40
N HIS A 289 11.25 -13.44 -5.75
CA HIS A 289 10.77 -14.75 -6.15
C HIS A 289 10.97 -15.75 -5.03
N ALA A 290 9.96 -16.60 -4.79
CA ALA A 290 10.15 -17.75 -3.90
C ALA A 290 11.19 -18.71 -4.50
N ARG A 291 12.02 -19.32 -3.66
CA ARG A 291 12.89 -20.40 -4.11
C ARG A 291 12.05 -21.49 -4.80
N PRO A 292 12.55 -22.15 -5.87
CA PRO A 292 11.76 -23.14 -6.61
C PRO A 292 11.09 -24.21 -5.73
N ALA A 293 11.78 -24.67 -4.69
CA ALA A 293 11.23 -25.61 -3.71
C ALA A 293 10.04 -25.07 -2.90
N MET A 294 9.86 -23.76 -2.84
CA MET A 294 8.80 -23.07 -2.09
C MET A 294 7.72 -22.47 -3.01
N ALA A 295 7.91 -22.53 -4.33
CA ALA A 295 6.99 -21.93 -5.29
C ALA A 295 5.57 -22.50 -5.20
N LEU A 296 5.43 -23.81 -4.90
CA LEU A 296 4.14 -24.48 -4.71
C LEU A 296 3.39 -24.05 -3.43
N SER A 297 4.12 -23.51 -2.47
CA SER A 297 3.59 -23.04 -1.18
C SER A 297 3.38 -21.53 -1.16
N SER A 298 3.67 -20.84 -2.27
CA SER A 298 3.56 -19.39 -2.41
C SER A 298 2.16 -19.01 -2.85
N ALA A 299 1.60 -17.99 -2.21
CA ALA A 299 0.31 -17.40 -2.56
C ALA A 299 0.36 -15.88 -2.35
N PRO A 300 0.90 -15.13 -3.33
CA PRO A 300 1.09 -13.71 -3.20
C PRO A 300 -0.22 -12.98 -2.89
N GLY A 301 -0.20 -12.14 -1.84
CA GLY A 301 -1.32 -11.26 -1.52
C GLY A 301 -2.56 -11.95 -0.94
N THR A 302 -2.49 -13.24 -0.59
CA THR A 302 -3.60 -13.91 0.10
C THR A 302 -3.56 -13.65 1.61
N PRO A 303 -4.73 -13.48 2.26
CA PRO A 303 -4.79 -13.41 3.72
C PRO A 303 -4.39 -14.75 4.35
N PRO A 304 -4.06 -14.77 5.64
CA PRO A 304 -3.94 -16.01 6.41
C PRO A 304 -5.19 -16.87 6.28
N ILE A 305 -5.02 -18.17 6.39
CA ILE A 305 -6.15 -19.10 6.34
C ILE A 305 -6.84 -19.19 7.71
N GLY A 306 -8.13 -19.55 7.68
CA GLY A 306 -8.88 -19.91 8.89
C GLY A 306 -8.80 -21.40 9.22
N LEU A 307 -9.39 -21.79 10.36
CA LEU A 307 -9.41 -23.17 10.85
C LEU A 307 -10.08 -24.15 9.88
N ALA A 308 -11.20 -23.74 9.25
CA ALA A 308 -11.90 -24.56 8.26
C ALA A 308 -11.01 -24.94 7.07
N GLN A 309 -10.24 -23.96 6.58
CA GLN A 309 -9.29 -24.16 5.48
C GLN A 309 -8.10 -25.04 5.89
N LEU A 310 -7.63 -24.93 7.15
CA LEU A 310 -6.62 -25.83 7.68
C LEU A 310 -7.13 -27.28 7.66
N GLN A 311 -8.36 -27.54 8.10
CA GLN A 311 -8.98 -28.86 8.12
C GLN A 311 -9.22 -29.39 6.71
N GLU A 312 -9.73 -28.54 5.79
CA GLU A 312 -9.91 -28.88 4.38
C GLU A 312 -8.58 -29.30 3.74
N GLY A 313 -7.49 -28.61 4.06
CA GLY A 313 -6.17 -28.86 3.51
C GLY A 313 -5.53 -30.18 3.94
N LEU A 314 -6.07 -30.85 4.99
CA LEU A 314 -5.64 -32.22 5.37
C LEU A 314 -6.18 -33.28 4.41
N THR A 315 -7.41 -33.10 3.94
CA THR A 315 -8.12 -34.11 3.13
C THR A 315 -7.95 -33.89 1.64
N ARG A 316 -7.64 -32.68 1.24
CA ARG A 316 -7.43 -32.32 -0.16
C ARG A 316 -5.95 -32.24 -0.49
N THR A 317 -5.56 -32.91 -1.54
CA THR A 317 -4.22 -32.79 -2.16
C THR A 317 -4.30 -31.84 -3.36
N ASP A 318 -3.16 -31.24 -3.72
CA ASP A 318 -3.07 -30.44 -4.94
C ASP A 318 -3.50 -31.26 -6.16
N GLN A 319 -4.60 -30.87 -6.78
CA GLN A 319 -4.98 -31.40 -8.08
C GLN A 319 -4.34 -30.54 -9.16
N PRO A 320 -3.63 -31.11 -10.12
CA PRO A 320 -3.23 -30.40 -11.33
C PRO A 320 -4.47 -29.82 -12.01
N GLY A 321 -4.55 -28.49 -12.15
CA GLY A 321 -5.70 -27.82 -12.75
C GLY A 321 -6.79 -27.33 -11.78
N ALA A 322 -6.61 -27.44 -10.46
CA ALA A 322 -7.50 -26.79 -9.51
C ALA A 322 -7.56 -25.28 -9.80
N PRO A 323 -8.77 -24.67 -9.82
CA PRO A 323 -8.90 -23.24 -10.07
C PRO A 323 -8.10 -22.47 -9.05
N ALA A 324 -7.32 -21.53 -9.54
CA ALA A 324 -6.59 -20.60 -8.70
C ALA A 324 -7.54 -19.81 -7.82
N PHE A 325 -7.38 -19.93 -6.52
CA PHE A 325 -8.07 -19.06 -5.59
C PHE A 325 -7.44 -17.67 -5.70
N PHE A 326 -8.21 -16.67 -6.03
CA PHE A 326 -7.71 -15.38 -6.50
C PHE A 326 -6.82 -15.53 -7.74
N SER A 327 -7.43 -15.46 -8.82
CA SER A 327 -7.06 -15.12 -10.21
C SER A 327 -5.60 -14.80 -10.60
N ILE A 328 -4.58 -15.13 -9.84
CA ILE A 328 -3.17 -14.97 -10.15
C ILE A 328 -2.48 -16.34 -10.29
N GLY A 329 -3.18 -17.37 -10.75
CA GLY A 329 -2.57 -18.71 -10.95
C GLY A 329 -2.09 -19.39 -9.67
N ALA A 330 -2.40 -18.82 -8.51
CA ALA A 330 -2.00 -19.36 -7.24
C ALA A 330 -2.78 -20.65 -6.99
N ARG A 331 -2.09 -21.76 -6.94
CA ARG A 331 -2.62 -23.00 -6.38
C ARG A 331 -3.09 -22.71 -4.96
N VAL A 332 -4.11 -23.44 -4.51
CA VAL A 332 -4.59 -23.35 -3.13
C VAL A 332 -3.45 -23.83 -2.23
N TYR A 333 -2.67 -22.87 -1.70
CA TYR A 333 -1.39 -23.16 -1.05
C TYR A 333 -1.52 -24.01 0.22
N TRP A 334 -2.70 -24.04 0.84
CA TRP A 334 -2.98 -24.84 2.03
C TRP A 334 -3.42 -26.29 1.74
N TYR A 335 -3.70 -26.68 0.49
CA TYR A 335 -3.98 -28.08 0.18
C TYR A 335 -2.70 -28.92 0.36
N GLY A 336 -2.83 -30.02 1.11
CA GLY A 336 -1.68 -30.87 1.45
C GLY A 336 -0.62 -30.14 2.31
N TRP A 337 -1.04 -29.20 3.10
CA TRP A 337 -0.15 -28.36 3.92
C TRP A 337 0.84 -29.13 4.80
N PRO A 338 0.53 -30.34 5.37
CA PRO A 338 1.50 -31.06 6.19
C PRO A 338 2.80 -31.41 5.47
N LYS A 339 2.74 -31.58 4.13
CA LYS A 339 3.93 -31.85 3.29
C LYS A 339 4.65 -30.58 2.83
N LYS A 340 4.02 -29.43 2.98
CA LYS A 340 4.52 -28.16 2.45
C LYS A 340 5.13 -27.25 3.50
N PHE A 341 4.71 -27.40 4.76
CA PHE A 341 5.11 -26.56 5.87
C PHE A 341 5.71 -27.40 6.99
N ASP A 342 6.54 -26.78 7.81
CA ASP A 342 7.21 -27.40 8.94
C ASP A 342 6.60 -26.94 10.27
N TYR A 343 6.03 -25.72 10.26
CA TYR A 343 5.39 -25.10 11.42
C TYR A 343 4.08 -24.43 11.04
N VAL A 344 3.19 -24.28 12.04
CA VAL A 344 1.93 -23.54 11.96
C VAL A 344 1.91 -22.50 13.08
N LEU A 345 1.73 -21.22 12.74
CA LEU A 345 1.46 -20.15 13.68
C LEU A 345 -0.02 -19.80 13.65
N ILE A 346 -0.70 -19.95 14.76
CA ILE A 346 -2.12 -19.67 14.90
C ILE A 346 -2.29 -18.41 15.71
N MET A 347 -2.83 -17.36 15.10
CA MET A 347 -3.20 -16.11 15.75
C MET A 347 -4.61 -16.23 16.29
N HIS A 348 -4.81 -16.14 17.63
CA HIS A 348 -6.10 -16.36 18.29
C HIS A 348 -6.54 -15.24 19.25
N PHE A 349 -5.69 -14.25 19.52
CA PHE A 349 -5.99 -13.06 20.34
C PHE A 349 -6.72 -13.34 21.68
N GLY A 350 -6.39 -14.44 22.35
CA GLY A 350 -6.91 -14.80 23.66
C GLY A 350 -7.95 -15.91 23.66
N ASP A 351 -8.46 -16.33 22.51
CA ASP A 351 -9.40 -17.45 22.44
C ASP A 351 -8.67 -18.78 22.32
N PRO A 352 -9.15 -19.83 23.01
CA PRO A 352 -8.61 -21.17 22.86
C PRO A 352 -8.88 -21.65 21.42
N THR A 353 -7.91 -22.34 20.83
CA THR A 353 -8.04 -22.92 19.48
C THR A 353 -8.64 -24.33 19.59
N PRO A 354 -9.93 -24.51 19.30
CA PRO A 354 -10.57 -25.83 19.38
C PRO A 354 -10.28 -26.63 18.09
N GLY A 355 -10.26 -27.96 18.24
CA GLY A 355 -10.36 -28.87 17.10
C GLY A 355 -9.15 -28.91 16.17
N LEU A 356 -7.93 -28.73 16.70
CA LEU A 356 -6.70 -28.83 15.92
C LEU A 356 -6.39 -30.28 15.53
N PRO A 357 -5.80 -30.49 14.33
CA PRO A 357 -5.32 -31.79 13.90
C PRO A 357 -4.29 -32.38 14.88
N ALA A 358 -4.36 -33.70 15.12
CA ALA A 358 -3.48 -34.41 16.07
C ALA A 358 -1.99 -34.38 15.67
N ILE A 359 -1.67 -34.10 14.40
CA ILE A 359 -0.30 -33.97 13.89
C ILE A 359 0.38 -32.65 14.31
N LEU A 360 -0.34 -31.74 14.99
CA LEU A 360 0.19 -30.45 15.45
C LEU A 360 0.63 -30.53 16.90
N HIS A 361 1.95 -30.41 17.15
CA HIS A 361 2.52 -30.37 18.47
C HIS A 361 2.89 -28.95 18.87
N ARG A 362 2.27 -28.43 19.94
CA ARG A 362 2.53 -27.08 20.42
C ARG A 362 3.94 -26.94 20.96
N VAL A 363 4.71 -26.02 20.37
CA VAL A 363 6.10 -25.72 20.72
C VAL A 363 6.21 -24.50 21.61
N ALA A 364 5.38 -23.48 21.35
CA ALA A 364 5.37 -22.24 22.10
C ALA A 364 3.96 -21.65 22.13
N SER A 365 3.65 -20.88 23.17
CA SER A 365 2.33 -20.26 23.38
C SER A 365 2.49 -18.84 23.90
N SER A 366 1.54 -17.99 23.57
CA SER A 366 1.41 -16.63 24.09
C SER A 366 -0.07 -16.23 24.19
N PRO A 367 -0.40 -15.09 24.82
CA PRO A 367 -1.78 -14.62 24.90
C PRO A 367 -2.44 -14.32 23.54
N ILE A 368 -1.67 -14.19 22.46
CA ILE A 368 -2.18 -13.77 21.15
C ILE A 368 -2.00 -14.81 20.06
N ALA A 369 -1.15 -15.82 20.29
CA ALA A 369 -0.86 -16.84 19.28
C ALA A 369 -0.21 -18.07 19.89
N ASP A 370 -0.30 -19.21 19.18
CA ASP A 370 0.38 -20.47 19.47
C ASP A 370 1.22 -20.92 18.26
N LEU A 371 2.41 -21.44 18.50
CA LEU A 371 3.28 -22.04 17.50
C LEU A 371 3.27 -23.56 17.64
N TYR A 372 3.00 -24.24 16.54
CA TYR A 372 2.96 -25.69 16.45
C TYR A 372 4.01 -26.19 15.46
N ARG A 373 4.64 -27.31 15.78
CA ARG A 373 5.43 -28.11 14.85
C ARG A 373 4.51 -29.13 14.20
N ILE A 374 4.74 -29.38 12.93
CA ILE A 374 4.03 -30.42 12.17
C ILE A 374 4.83 -31.72 12.26
N ASP A 375 4.17 -32.82 12.61
CA ASP A 375 4.81 -34.15 12.53
C ASP A 375 5.04 -34.53 11.06
N PRO A 376 6.17 -35.19 10.75
CA PRO A 376 6.40 -35.73 9.43
C PRO A 376 5.32 -36.73 9.05
N VAL A 377 4.67 -36.52 7.92
CA VAL A 377 3.63 -37.40 7.35
C VAL A 377 4.22 -38.22 6.23
#